data_bc991c03db21dc05fe9ece8ec135e75f
#
_entry.id   bc991c03db21dc05fe9ece8ec135e75f
#
_cell.length_a   1.000
_cell.length_b   1.000
_cell.length_c   1.000
_cell.angle_alpha   90.00
_cell.angle_beta   90.00
_cell.angle_gamma   90.00
#
_symmetry.space_group_name_H-M   'P 1'
#
loop_
_entity.id
_entity.type
_entity.pdbx_description
1 polymer ?
#
loop_
_entity_poly.entity_id
_entity_poly.type
_entity_poly.pdbx_seq_one_letter_code
_entity_poly.pdbx_strand_id
1 'polypeptide(L)'
;MTRTRLLVVLLCALVVAACGGRGDSSSDGGDGSAGQVATPAPASTLAPNPDPAESVAVGETALGRTLTDQEGRTLYGLTKDEGGKSSCYDDCAVTWPAFTVRGKAMAGPGVEVDWLATAGRRDGTTQVTYKGMPLYYFSGDQQPGDSNGQGVGGVWFTVAPDGALIRAGAGGDGGAEDSKSDGGYGYP
;
A
#
# COMPACT_ATOMS: atom_id res chain seq x y z
N MET A 1 -9.22 -27.72 37.45
CA MET A 1 -8.75 -28.96 36.77
C MET A 1 -7.57 -28.63 35.89
N THR A 2 -6.46 -29.12 36.32
CA THR A 2 -5.09 -28.90 35.85
C THR A 2 -4.80 -29.79 34.65
N ARG A 3 -4.17 -29.28 33.61
CA ARG A 3 -3.38 -30.09 32.63
C ARG A 3 -2.62 -29.09 31.73
N THR A 4 -1.41 -28.98 31.83
CA THR A 4 -0.17 -29.74 31.63
C THR A 4 0.55 -29.18 30.40
N ARG A 5 1.71 -28.62 30.68
CA ARG A 5 2.74 -28.09 29.79
C ARG A 5 3.33 -29.23 28.93
N LEU A 6 3.59 -28.96 27.66
CA LEU A 6 4.57 -29.73 26.92
C LEU A 6 5.62 -28.79 26.30
N LEU A 7 6.75 -28.78 26.95
CA LEU A 7 8.02 -28.22 26.44
C LEU A 7 8.56 -29.25 25.44
N VAL A 8 8.83 -28.83 24.21
CA VAL A 8 9.72 -29.57 23.30
C VAL A 8 10.90 -28.67 22.99
N VAL A 9 11.99 -28.98 23.66
CA VAL A 9 13.34 -28.49 23.38
C VAL A 9 13.91 -29.40 22.31
N LEU A 10 14.26 -28.88 21.15
CA LEU A 10 15.09 -29.59 20.18
C LEU A 10 16.38 -28.83 19.95
N LEU A 11 17.43 -29.35 20.58
CA LEU A 11 18.82 -29.06 20.30
C LEU A 11 19.19 -29.72 18.96
N CYS A 12 19.78 -29.02 18.03
CA CYS A 12 20.59 -29.63 17.00
C CYS A 12 21.81 -28.79 16.67
N ALA A 13 22.90 -29.51 16.75
CA ALA A 13 24.29 -29.23 16.81
C ALA A 13 24.91 -28.53 15.58
N LEU A 14 26.02 -27.86 15.89
CA LEU A 14 27.05 -27.35 14.98
C LEU A 14 27.66 -28.45 14.10
N VAL A 15 27.90 -28.11 12.83
CA VAL A 15 28.96 -28.73 12.04
C VAL A 15 29.79 -27.62 11.40
N VAL A 16 31.01 -27.50 11.87
CA VAL A 16 32.11 -26.73 11.28
C VAL A 16 32.82 -27.63 10.28
N ALA A 17 33.00 -27.19 9.06
CA ALA A 17 33.93 -27.80 8.12
C ALA A 17 34.78 -26.71 7.47
N ALA A 18 36.01 -26.65 7.89
CA ALA A 18 37.12 -25.92 7.28
C ALA A 18 37.79 -26.80 6.23
N CYS A 19 38.10 -26.23 5.08
CA CYS A 19 39.15 -26.64 4.13
C CYS A 19 39.49 -25.40 3.32
N GLY A 20 40.57 -24.82 3.38
CA GLY A 20 41.97 -24.98 3.25
C GLY A 20 42.40 -25.31 1.80
N GLY A 21 42.85 -24.32 1.05
CA GLY A 21 43.42 -24.53 -0.29
C GLY A 21 44.29 -23.34 -0.68
N ARG A 22 45.62 -23.45 -0.32
CA ARG A 22 46.68 -22.66 -0.92
C ARG A 22 46.97 -23.16 -2.32
N GLY A 23 47.19 -22.24 -3.25
CA GLY A 23 47.76 -22.48 -4.56
C GLY A 23 48.57 -21.28 -4.99
N ASP A 24 49.87 -21.27 -4.64
CA ASP A 24 50.92 -20.50 -5.28
C ASP A 24 51.13 -20.99 -6.71
N SER A 25 51.27 -20.10 -7.66
CA SER A 25 52.22 -20.28 -8.78
C SER A 25 52.46 -18.95 -9.48
N SER A 26 53.70 -18.53 -9.40
CA SER A 26 54.36 -17.48 -10.16
C SER A 26 54.48 -17.86 -11.64
N SER A 27 54.52 -16.85 -12.49
CA SER A 27 55.51 -16.58 -13.57
C SER A 27 54.86 -15.81 -14.73
N ASP A 28 55.33 -14.62 -14.91
CA ASP A 28 56.26 -14.16 -15.94
C ASP A 28 55.63 -13.72 -17.28
N GLY A 29 55.93 -12.48 -17.62
CA GLY A 29 56.31 -12.10 -19.00
C GLY A 29 55.30 -11.43 -19.90
N GLY A 30 55.52 -10.14 -20.12
CA GLY A 30 55.47 -9.69 -21.51
C GLY A 30 54.43 -8.64 -21.89
N ASP A 31 54.95 -7.46 -22.05
CA ASP A 31 54.72 -6.49 -23.12
C ASP A 31 53.38 -5.73 -23.21
N GLY A 32 53.63 -4.48 -23.24
CA GLY A 32 52.87 -3.28 -23.48
C GLY A 32 51.79 -3.32 -24.54
N SER A 33 50.68 -2.81 -24.12
CA SER A 33 49.76 -2.13 -25.05
C SER A 33 49.07 -0.99 -24.31
N ALA A 34 49.11 0.16 -24.96
CA ALA A 34 48.64 1.44 -24.51
C ALA A 34 47.24 1.36 -23.89
N GLY A 35 47.15 1.80 -22.62
CA GLY A 35 45.91 1.91 -21.94
C GLY A 35 44.95 2.88 -22.59
N GLN A 36 43.88 2.35 -23.14
CA GLN A 36 42.66 3.14 -23.29
C GLN A 36 42.05 3.27 -21.89
N VAL A 37 42.17 4.47 -21.37
CA VAL A 37 41.40 4.88 -20.17
C VAL A 37 39.93 4.85 -20.61
N ALA A 38 39.28 3.74 -20.32
CA ALA A 38 37.82 3.68 -20.40
C ALA A 38 37.26 4.67 -19.41
N THR A 39 36.79 5.80 -19.90
CA THR A 39 35.97 6.73 -19.11
C THR A 39 34.79 5.92 -18.58
N PRO A 40 34.63 5.83 -17.24
CA PRO A 40 33.44 5.15 -16.71
C PRO A 40 32.22 5.91 -17.23
N ALA A 41 31.37 5.19 -17.97
CA ALA A 41 30.06 5.70 -18.31
C ALA A 41 29.34 6.14 -17.02
N PRO A 42 28.61 7.28 -17.02
CA PRO A 42 27.86 7.68 -15.87
C PRO A 42 26.97 6.50 -15.48
N ALA A 43 27.16 5.99 -14.27
CA ALA A 43 26.28 5.01 -13.70
C ALA A 43 24.87 5.60 -13.78
N SER A 44 24.04 5.03 -14.64
CA SER A 44 22.61 5.31 -14.62
C SER A 44 22.15 4.96 -13.21
N THR A 45 21.93 5.98 -12.42
CA THR A 45 21.27 5.85 -11.14
C THR A 45 19.85 5.42 -11.49
N LEU A 46 19.63 4.10 -11.58
CA LEU A 46 18.30 3.54 -11.60
C LEU A 46 17.61 4.12 -10.37
N ALA A 47 16.60 4.95 -10.63
CA ALA A 47 15.72 5.36 -9.56
C ALA A 47 15.31 4.09 -8.80
N PRO A 48 15.35 4.07 -7.45
CA PRO A 48 14.95 2.89 -6.71
C PRO A 48 13.58 2.49 -7.22
N ASN A 49 13.42 1.21 -7.59
CA ASN A 49 12.10 0.66 -7.89
C ASN A 49 11.19 1.07 -6.74
N PRO A 50 10.07 1.75 -7.02
CA PRO A 50 9.15 2.12 -5.95
C PRO A 50 8.78 0.85 -5.18
N ASP A 51 8.75 0.97 -3.87
CA ASP A 51 8.28 -0.09 -2.99
C ASP A 51 6.86 -0.47 -3.46
N PRO A 52 6.57 -1.75 -3.77
CA PRO A 52 5.23 -2.16 -4.17
C PRO A 52 4.15 -1.73 -3.16
N ALA A 53 4.49 -1.61 -1.88
CA ALA A 53 3.61 -1.07 -0.85
C ALA A 53 3.23 0.41 -1.05
N GLU A 54 3.85 1.14 -1.99
CA GLU A 54 3.54 2.54 -2.27
C GLU A 54 2.51 2.72 -3.42
N SER A 55 1.86 1.65 -3.86
CA SER A 55 0.91 1.70 -4.98
C SER A 55 -0.53 1.49 -4.51
N VAL A 56 -1.44 2.24 -5.13
CA VAL A 56 -2.89 2.01 -5.02
C VAL A 56 -3.34 1.17 -6.21
N ALA A 57 -4.15 0.17 -5.97
CA ALA A 57 -4.76 -0.69 -6.98
C ALA A 57 -6.27 -0.84 -6.74
N VAL A 58 -6.96 -1.51 -7.64
CA VAL A 58 -8.34 -1.93 -7.43
C VAL A 58 -8.33 -3.43 -7.18
N GLY A 59 -8.85 -3.83 -6.01
CA GLY A 59 -9.02 -5.22 -5.60
C GLY A 59 -10.49 -5.59 -5.43
N GLU A 60 -10.72 -6.87 -5.18
CA GLU A 60 -12.04 -7.43 -4.88
C GLU A 60 -12.16 -7.74 -3.38
N THR A 61 -13.25 -7.34 -2.79
CA THR A 61 -13.62 -7.66 -1.40
C THR A 61 -15.04 -8.21 -1.36
N ALA A 62 -15.53 -8.59 -0.19
CA ALA A 62 -16.94 -8.95 -0.01
C ALA A 62 -17.93 -7.80 -0.34
N LEU A 63 -17.40 -6.58 -0.45
CA LEU A 63 -18.18 -5.38 -0.79
C LEU A 63 -18.11 -5.02 -2.29
N GLY A 64 -17.48 -5.89 -3.10
CA GLY A 64 -17.19 -5.66 -4.50
C GLY A 64 -15.83 -4.97 -4.69
N ARG A 65 -15.70 -4.21 -5.77
CA ARG A 65 -14.46 -3.54 -6.14
C ARG A 65 -14.16 -2.37 -5.22
N THR A 66 -12.98 -2.40 -4.59
CA THR A 66 -12.50 -1.35 -3.67
C THR A 66 -11.08 -0.95 -4.00
N LEU A 67 -10.63 0.18 -3.48
CA LEU A 67 -9.21 0.49 -3.48
C LEU A 67 -8.47 -0.42 -2.50
N THR A 68 -7.33 -0.91 -2.93
CA THR A 68 -6.38 -1.70 -2.17
C THR A 68 -4.97 -1.19 -2.42
N ASP A 69 -3.99 -1.65 -1.65
CA ASP A 69 -2.62 -1.60 -2.11
C ASP A 69 -2.31 -2.77 -3.07
N GLN A 70 -1.06 -2.91 -3.50
CA GLN A 70 -0.65 -4.00 -4.39
C GLN A 70 -0.67 -5.38 -3.73
N GLU A 71 -0.62 -5.45 -2.41
CA GLU A 71 -0.73 -6.70 -1.66
C GLU A 71 -2.19 -7.09 -1.42
N GLY A 72 -3.14 -6.28 -1.89
CA GLY A 72 -4.57 -6.53 -1.77
C GLY A 72 -5.15 -6.12 -0.42
N ARG A 73 -4.41 -5.36 0.41
CA ARG A 73 -4.94 -4.82 1.66
C ARG A 73 -5.91 -3.69 1.36
N THR A 74 -7.08 -3.75 1.96
CA THR A 74 -8.17 -2.79 1.71
C THR A 74 -7.84 -1.39 2.23
N LEU A 75 -8.21 -0.38 1.46
CA LEU A 75 -8.04 1.02 1.81
C LEU A 75 -9.36 1.68 2.19
N TYR A 76 -9.28 2.47 3.25
CA TYR A 76 -10.43 3.14 3.87
C TYR A 76 -10.29 4.64 3.83
N GLY A 77 -11.42 5.33 3.82
CA GLY A 77 -11.54 6.77 4.05
C GLY A 77 -12.30 7.07 5.33
N LEU A 78 -11.96 8.19 5.93
CA LEU A 78 -12.60 8.72 7.14
C LEU A 78 -13.49 9.92 6.74
N THR A 79 -14.77 9.86 7.06
CA THR A 79 -15.73 10.94 6.74
C THR A 79 -15.47 12.26 7.46
N LYS A 80 -14.63 12.22 8.50
CA LYS A 80 -14.24 13.42 9.29
C LYS A 80 -13.02 14.14 8.72
N ASP A 81 -12.36 13.56 7.72
CA ASP A 81 -11.24 14.19 7.06
C ASP A 81 -11.73 15.27 6.10
N GLU A 82 -11.12 16.45 6.15
CA GLU A 82 -11.51 17.59 5.37
C GLU A 82 -10.32 18.19 4.62
N GLY A 83 -10.55 18.68 3.42
CA GLY A 83 -9.55 19.39 2.62
C GLY A 83 -8.28 18.58 2.34
N GLY A 84 -8.38 17.26 2.23
CA GLY A 84 -7.25 16.37 2.00
C GLY A 84 -6.36 16.15 3.23
N LYS A 85 -6.80 16.58 4.41
CA LYS A 85 -6.02 16.47 5.64
C LYS A 85 -6.59 15.41 6.56
N SER A 86 -5.70 14.58 7.07
CA SER A 86 -6.03 13.57 8.07
C SER A 86 -6.41 14.21 9.41
N SER A 87 -7.46 13.70 10.02
CA SER A 87 -7.83 13.96 11.41
C SER A 87 -7.49 12.80 12.36
N CYS A 88 -7.00 11.68 11.82
CA CYS A 88 -6.68 10.47 12.58
C CYS A 88 -5.20 10.43 12.99
N TYR A 89 -4.95 10.55 14.29
CA TYR A 89 -3.63 10.54 14.93
C TYR A 89 -3.70 9.80 16.27
N ASP A 90 -2.57 9.64 16.92
CA ASP A 90 -2.44 9.04 18.25
C ASP A 90 -3.12 7.65 18.30
N ASP A 91 -4.02 7.39 19.24
CA ASP A 91 -4.72 6.10 19.37
C ASP A 91 -5.55 5.75 18.12
N CYS A 92 -6.06 6.75 17.42
CA CYS A 92 -6.74 6.54 16.14
C CYS A 92 -5.79 5.90 15.13
N ALA A 93 -4.57 6.38 15.01
CA ALA A 93 -3.59 5.88 14.04
C ALA A 93 -3.06 4.47 14.38
N VAL A 94 -3.21 4.01 15.62
CA VAL A 94 -2.92 2.61 16.01
C VAL A 94 -3.95 1.66 15.40
N THR A 95 -5.22 2.05 15.44
CA THR A 95 -6.32 1.25 14.86
C THR A 95 -6.43 1.44 13.35
N TRP A 96 -6.15 2.66 12.88
CA TRP A 96 -6.26 3.08 11.48
C TRP A 96 -4.93 3.66 10.99
N PRO A 97 -3.94 2.80 10.71
CA PRO A 97 -2.65 3.26 10.19
C PRO A 97 -2.84 4.02 8.88
N ALA A 98 -2.23 5.19 8.77
CA ALA A 98 -2.25 5.94 7.53
C ALA A 98 -1.49 5.20 6.43
N PHE A 99 -2.03 5.18 5.22
CA PHE A 99 -1.28 4.71 4.06
C PHE A 99 -0.27 5.78 3.66
N THR A 100 0.98 5.59 4.05
CA THR A 100 2.08 6.55 3.84
C THR A 100 3.06 6.06 2.79
N VAL A 101 3.70 7.02 2.12
CA VAL A 101 4.72 6.78 1.10
C VAL A 101 5.94 7.67 1.35
N ARG A 102 7.11 7.25 0.86
CA ARG A 102 8.33 8.06 0.92
C ARG A 102 8.47 9.04 -0.24
N GLY A 103 7.71 8.86 -1.28
CA GLY A 103 7.76 9.65 -2.51
C GLY A 103 6.39 9.94 -3.08
N LYS A 104 6.17 9.54 -4.32
CA LYS A 104 4.87 9.64 -4.99
C LYS A 104 4.16 8.31 -4.91
N ALA A 105 2.88 8.33 -4.57
CA ALA A 105 2.02 7.17 -4.73
C ALA A 105 1.93 6.76 -6.20
N MET A 106 1.89 5.47 -6.48
CA MET A 106 1.75 4.93 -7.81
C MET A 106 0.34 4.42 -8.06
N ALA A 107 -0.18 4.67 -9.26
CA ALA A 107 -1.44 4.11 -9.69
C ALA A 107 -1.20 2.71 -10.27
N GLY A 108 -1.82 1.72 -9.67
CA GLY A 108 -1.92 0.36 -10.19
C GLY A 108 -3.14 0.17 -11.10
N PRO A 109 -3.42 -1.08 -11.50
CA PRO A 109 -4.53 -1.39 -12.37
C PRO A 109 -5.88 -0.89 -11.85
N GLY A 110 -6.64 -0.21 -12.68
CA GLY A 110 -7.99 0.26 -12.38
C GLY A 110 -8.08 1.54 -11.56
N VAL A 111 -6.94 2.17 -11.25
CA VAL A 111 -6.87 3.42 -10.48
C VAL A 111 -6.74 4.61 -11.44
N GLU A 112 -7.54 5.65 -11.21
CA GLU A 112 -7.43 6.90 -11.95
C GLU A 112 -6.25 7.72 -11.43
N VAL A 113 -5.21 7.87 -12.24
CA VAL A 113 -3.94 8.48 -11.84
C VAL A 113 -4.08 9.96 -11.44
N ASP A 114 -4.98 10.68 -12.09
CA ASP A 114 -5.21 12.11 -11.84
C ASP A 114 -5.87 12.38 -10.48
N TRP A 115 -6.46 11.36 -9.87
CA TRP A 115 -7.07 11.45 -8.54
C TRP A 115 -6.11 11.05 -7.43
N LEU A 116 -4.96 10.46 -7.78
CA LEU A 116 -3.97 10.00 -6.82
C LEU A 116 -3.00 11.15 -6.49
N ALA A 117 -2.90 11.48 -5.23
CA ALA A 117 -2.03 12.52 -4.73
C ALA A 117 -1.47 12.15 -3.35
N THR A 118 -0.75 13.08 -2.74
CA THR A 118 -0.24 12.92 -1.38
C THR A 118 -0.47 14.18 -0.56
N ALA A 119 -0.62 14.02 0.74
CA ALA A 119 -0.74 15.11 1.70
C ALA A 119 0.26 14.93 2.86
N GLY A 120 0.88 16.03 3.28
CA GLY A 120 1.74 16.02 4.47
C GLY A 120 0.90 15.90 5.74
N ARG A 121 1.33 15.03 6.65
CA ARG A 121 0.74 14.85 7.98
C ARG A 121 1.48 15.68 9.02
N ARG A 122 0.84 15.97 10.17
CA ARG A 122 1.47 16.73 11.26
C ARG A 122 2.64 15.98 11.94
N ASP A 123 2.70 14.66 11.76
CA ASP A 123 3.79 13.80 12.26
C ASP A 123 5.01 13.75 11.32
N GLY A 124 4.99 14.53 10.24
CA GLY A 124 6.06 14.63 9.25
C GLY A 124 6.02 13.54 8.17
N THR A 125 5.09 12.61 8.23
CA THR A 125 4.91 11.58 7.19
C THR A 125 4.09 12.12 6.01
N THR A 126 4.18 11.45 4.86
CA THR A 126 3.42 11.77 3.66
C THR A 126 2.37 10.69 3.40
N GLN A 127 1.10 11.07 3.49
CA GLN A 127 -0.03 10.15 3.32
C GLN A 127 -0.58 10.20 1.91
N VAL A 128 -0.93 9.05 1.36
CA VAL A 128 -1.62 8.94 0.07
C VAL A 128 -3.05 9.45 0.21
N THR A 129 -3.47 10.19 -0.79
CA THR A 129 -4.86 10.62 -0.94
C THR A 129 -5.41 10.18 -2.28
N TYR A 130 -6.69 9.90 -2.34
CA TYR A 130 -7.41 9.60 -3.57
C TYR A 130 -8.63 10.49 -3.69
N LYS A 131 -8.69 11.27 -4.78
CA LYS A 131 -9.73 12.29 -4.98
C LYS A 131 -9.83 13.27 -3.80
N GLY A 132 -8.65 13.59 -3.21
CA GLY A 132 -8.54 14.46 -2.04
C GLY A 132 -8.89 13.82 -0.70
N MET A 133 -9.17 12.53 -0.65
CA MET A 133 -9.48 11.79 0.57
C MET A 133 -8.23 11.04 1.06
N PRO A 134 -7.75 11.26 2.30
CA PRO A 134 -6.68 10.47 2.89
C PRO A 134 -7.05 8.99 3.01
N LEU A 135 -6.10 8.11 2.69
CA LEU A 135 -6.30 6.67 2.70
C LEU A 135 -5.64 6.03 3.92
N TYR A 136 -6.32 5.00 4.46
CA TYR A 136 -5.90 4.29 5.67
C TYR A 136 -6.04 2.79 5.51
N TYR A 137 -5.31 2.06 6.35
CA TYR A 137 -5.56 0.65 6.62
C TYR A 137 -6.44 0.48 7.87
N PHE A 138 -6.93 -0.72 8.07
CA PHE A 138 -7.56 -1.13 9.33
C PHE A 138 -6.73 -2.24 9.98
N SER A 139 -6.37 -2.05 11.25
CA SER A 139 -5.53 -3.03 11.98
C SER A 139 -6.21 -4.39 12.19
N GLY A 140 -7.53 -4.45 12.06
CA GLY A 140 -8.31 -5.69 12.14
C GLY A 140 -8.37 -6.49 10.85
N ASP A 141 -7.88 -5.98 9.72
CA ASP A 141 -7.75 -6.72 8.47
C ASP A 141 -6.46 -7.54 8.51
N GLN A 142 -6.59 -8.87 8.34
CA GLN A 142 -5.48 -9.81 8.49
C GLN A 142 -5.01 -10.39 7.15
N GLN A 143 -5.87 -10.36 6.13
CA GLN A 143 -5.62 -10.96 4.83
C GLN A 143 -6.04 -10.02 3.69
N PRO A 144 -5.46 -10.18 2.49
CA PRO A 144 -5.93 -9.50 1.29
C PRO A 144 -7.43 -9.71 1.09
N GLY A 145 -8.14 -8.61 0.76
CA GLY A 145 -9.59 -8.62 0.56
C GLY A 145 -10.44 -8.56 1.81
N ASP A 146 -9.84 -8.62 3.02
CA ASP A 146 -10.57 -8.33 4.26
C ASP A 146 -11.11 -6.91 4.22
N SER A 147 -12.31 -6.72 4.76
CA SER A 147 -12.97 -5.40 4.85
C SER A 147 -13.70 -5.24 6.20
N ASN A 148 -13.05 -5.70 7.27
CA ASN A 148 -13.61 -5.69 8.63
C ASN A 148 -13.76 -4.28 9.21
N GLY A 149 -13.09 -3.29 8.62
CA GLY A 149 -13.20 -1.88 8.98
C GLY A 149 -14.44 -1.17 8.42
N GLN A 150 -15.22 -1.85 7.58
CA GLN A 150 -16.39 -1.26 6.94
C GLN A 150 -17.45 -0.82 7.94
N GLY A 151 -17.84 0.45 7.89
CA GLY A 151 -18.89 1.03 8.72
C GLY A 151 -18.52 1.25 10.18
N VAL A 152 -17.27 1.04 10.58
CA VAL A 152 -16.83 1.21 11.97
C VAL A 152 -17.08 2.64 12.43
N GLY A 153 -17.78 2.76 13.58
CA GLY A 153 -18.15 4.03 14.16
C GLY A 153 -19.10 4.90 13.30
N GLY A 154 -19.62 4.38 12.19
CA GLY A 154 -20.42 5.13 11.23
C GLY A 154 -19.63 6.18 10.42
N VAL A 155 -18.30 6.13 10.50
CA VAL A 155 -17.42 7.15 9.89
C VAL A 155 -16.30 6.56 9.02
N TRP A 156 -16.00 5.27 9.12
CA TRP A 156 -14.98 4.58 8.34
C TRP A 156 -15.61 3.72 7.26
N PHE A 157 -15.16 3.89 6.03
CA PHE A 157 -15.73 3.16 4.90
C PHE A 157 -14.63 2.80 3.89
N THR A 158 -14.79 1.67 3.22
CA THR A 158 -13.94 1.32 2.07
C THR A 158 -14.17 2.31 0.94
N VAL A 159 -13.15 2.51 0.12
CA VAL A 159 -13.18 3.45 -1.00
C VAL A 159 -13.38 2.69 -2.29
N ALA A 160 -14.40 3.06 -3.05
CA ALA A 160 -14.64 2.51 -4.39
C ALA A 160 -13.64 3.08 -5.43
N PRO A 161 -13.47 2.44 -6.60
CA PRO A 161 -12.57 2.92 -7.65
C PRO A 161 -12.87 4.33 -8.17
N ASP A 162 -14.12 4.77 -8.08
CA ASP A 162 -14.55 6.12 -8.42
C ASP A 162 -14.28 7.17 -7.33
N GLY A 163 -13.70 6.75 -6.21
CA GLY A 163 -13.40 7.59 -5.05
C GLY A 163 -14.58 7.79 -4.10
N ALA A 164 -15.73 7.14 -4.33
CA ALA A 164 -16.84 7.19 -3.40
C ALA A 164 -16.60 6.29 -2.18
N LEU A 165 -17.15 6.67 -1.03
CA LEU A 165 -17.20 5.80 0.15
C LEU A 165 -18.34 4.80 0.00
N ILE A 166 -18.05 3.50 0.10
CA ILE A 166 -19.07 2.45 0.05
C ILE A 166 -19.87 2.48 1.36
N ARG A 167 -21.09 3.00 1.30
CA ARG A 167 -21.99 3.11 2.46
C ARG A 167 -23.04 2.02 2.38
N ALA A 168 -22.88 0.98 3.18
CA ALA A 168 -23.83 -0.12 3.40
C ALA A 168 -24.47 -0.76 2.14
N GLY A 169 -24.23 -2.05 1.96
CA GLY A 169 -25.11 -2.93 1.17
C GLY A 169 -25.11 -2.75 -0.34
N ALA A 170 -24.10 -2.10 -0.92
CA ALA A 170 -23.93 -2.09 -2.37
C ALA A 170 -23.32 -3.42 -2.86
N GLY A 171 -24.06 -4.49 -2.67
CA GLY A 171 -23.92 -5.65 -3.53
C GLY A 171 -24.58 -5.31 -4.85
N GLY A 172 -23.80 -5.14 -5.92
CA GLY A 172 -24.31 -5.17 -7.29
C GLY A 172 -24.46 -3.83 -7.98
N ASP A 173 -23.82 -3.74 -9.11
CA ASP A 173 -24.08 -2.90 -10.27
C ASP A 173 -23.99 -1.38 -10.12
N GLY A 174 -22.88 -0.83 -10.67
CA GLY A 174 -22.76 0.57 -11.01
C GLY A 174 -23.81 1.02 -12.02
N GLY A 175 -25.02 1.31 -11.52
CA GLY A 175 -26.04 2.04 -12.23
C GLY A 175 -25.92 3.50 -11.86
N ALA A 176 -25.48 4.33 -12.80
CA ALA A 176 -25.66 5.76 -12.75
C ALA A 176 -27.15 6.06 -12.66
N GLU A 177 -27.64 6.33 -11.48
CA GLU A 177 -28.98 6.91 -11.32
C GLU A 177 -28.86 8.42 -11.55
N ASP A 178 -29.15 8.75 -12.79
CA ASP A 178 -29.47 10.08 -13.27
C ASP A 178 -30.66 10.63 -12.45
N SER A 179 -30.37 11.55 -11.53
CA SER A 179 -31.44 12.26 -10.80
C SER A 179 -32.13 13.23 -11.73
N LYS A 180 -33.04 12.72 -12.51
CA LYS A 180 -34.03 13.52 -13.21
C LYS A 180 -35.03 14.07 -12.20
N SER A 181 -34.81 15.30 -11.78
CA SER A 181 -35.84 16.09 -11.10
C SER A 181 -36.87 16.59 -12.16
N ASP A 182 -37.91 15.83 -12.36
CA ASP A 182 -39.09 16.32 -13.04
C ASP A 182 -39.93 17.17 -12.08
N GLY A 183 -39.68 18.47 -12.10
CA GLY A 183 -40.58 19.47 -11.54
C GLY A 183 -41.73 19.75 -12.50
N GLY A 184 -42.72 18.88 -12.51
CA GLY A 184 -44.01 19.16 -13.21
C GLY A 184 -44.85 20.11 -12.37
N TYR A 185 -44.83 21.38 -12.68
CA TYR A 185 -45.89 22.31 -12.24
C TYR A 185 -46.95 22.39 -13.31
N GLY A 186 -48.07 21.64 -13.11
CA GLY A 186 -49.32 21.91 -13.79
C GLY A 186 -50.13 22.94 -13.01
N TYR A 187 -50.54 24.00 -13.67
CA TYR A 187 -51.63 24.87 -13.23
C TYR A 187 -52.80 24.76 -14.17
N PRO A 188 -54.03 24.89 -13.67
CA PRO A 188 -55.28 24.83 -14.39
C PRO A 188 -55.53 26.01 -15.31
#